data_3669ad0aad8bb193fde3e07515578a87
#
_entry.id   3669ad0aad8bb193fde3e07515578a87
#
_cell.length_a   1.000
_cell.length_b   1.000
_cell.length_c   1.000
_cell.angle_alpha   90.00
_cell.angle_beta   90.00
_cell.angle_gamma   90.00
#
_symmetry.space_group_name_H-M   'P 1'
#
loop_
_entity.id
_entity.type
_entity.pdbx_description
1 polymer ?
#
loop_
_entity_poly.entity_id
_entity_poly.type
_entity_poly.pdbx_seq_one_letter_code
_entity_poly.pdbx_strand_id
1 'polypeptide(L)'
;MSRSEKLVIAVAGKGGTGKTTIAALILRALIDAGVKSILVVDADPDSNLPDVLGVKVEKTVGDVTNELKRAIDKGELPPTLSKKDLLEYKVFKVLKELPTFDLLVMGRTEGEGCYCMVNDVLTEVVDTLSKNYAITLMDMEAGLEHLSRRTDRDVDYLIIVTDPSKMGFQTASRIKKLAGEVHIQFKRIFLVGNKFFPQQEELLYKYAEEIGVEPLGVVPYDENVFRYNLEGTSLLSLPSDSPALMAVREMVKKMGLI
;
A
#
# COMPACT_ATOMS: atom_id res chain seq x y z
N MET A 1 21.53 16.88 13.38
CA MET A 1 20.77 16.11 12.37
C MET A 1 19.60 15.44 13.10
N SER A 2 18.38 15.96 12.94
CA SER A 2 17.16 15.33 13.45
C SER A 2 17.07 13.95 12.79
N ARG A 3 16.88 12.88 13.58
CA ARG A 3 16.49 11.56 13.03
C ARG A 3 15.18 11.80 12.26
N SER A 4 15.21 11.70 10.94
CA SER A 4 13.97 11.73 10.17
C SER A 4 13.09 10.61 10.70
N GLU A 5 11.92 10.97 11.19
CA GLU A 5 10.94 10.01 11.69
C GLU A 5 10.57 9.07 10.54
N LYS A 6 10.74 7.77 10.75
CA LYS A 6 10.42 6.76 9.73
C LYS A 6 8.92 6.54 9.73
N LEU A 7 8.27 6.73 8.62
CA LEU A 7 6.82 6.69 8.51
C LEU A 7 6.33 5.45 7.76
N VAL A 8 5.28 4.85 8.27
CA VAL A 8 4.54 3.76 7.60
C VAL A 8 3.16 4.27 7.23
N ILE A 9 2.86 4.23 5.94
CA ILE A 9 1.62 4.72 5.34
C ILE A 9 0.90 3.55 4.68
N ALA A 10 -0.34 3.28 5.09
CA ALA A 10 -1.18 2.26 4.48
C ALA A 10 -2.32 2.91 3.70
N VAL A 11 -2.55 2.44 2.47
CA VAL A 11 -3.66 2.85 1.61
C VAL A 11 -4.66 1.70 1.54
N ALA A 12 -5.87 1.92 2.05
CA ALA A 12 -6.94 0.92 2.09
C ALA A 12 -8.25 1.49 1.51
N GLY A 13 -9.23 0.65 1.24
CA GLY A 13 -10.51 1.09 0.69
C GLY A 13 -11.22 -0.04 -0.06
N LYS A 14 -12.47 0.19 -0.47
CA LYS A 14 -13.26 -0.78 -1.23
C LYS A 14 -12.58 -1.15 -2.55
N GLY A 15 -12.77 -2.38 -3.02
CA GLY A 15 -12.35 -2.79 -4.36
C GLY A 15 -12.89 -1.85 -5.44
N GLY A 16 -12.05 -1.43 -6.38
CA GLY A 16 -12.42 -0.54 -7.49
C GLY A 16 -12.41 0.96 -7.17
N THR A 17 -12.16 1.39 -5.93
CA THR A 17 -12.07 2.82 -5.58
C THR A 17 -10.79 3.49 -6.06
N GLY A 18 -9.80 2.73 -6.53
CA GLY A 18 -8.53 3.23 -7.05
C GLY A 18 -7.43 3.40 -6.01
N LYS A 19 -7.40 2.55 -4.99
CA LYS A 19 -6.32 2.50 -3.98
C LYS A 19 -4.94 2.48 -4.61
N THR A 20 -4.70 1.53 -5.50
CA THR A 20 -3.43 1.35 -6.23
C THR A 20 -3.06 2.59 -7.04
N THR A 21 -4.02 3.24 -7.68
CA THR A 21 -3.82 4.52 -8.36
C THR A 21 -3.37 5.61 -7.37
N ILE A 22 -4.05 5.74 -6.24
CA ILE A 22 -3.69 6.72 -5.20
C ILE A 22 -2.31 6.43 -4.62
N ALA A 23 -1.99 5.16 -4.32
CA ALA A 23 -0.65 4.76 -3.86
C ALA A 23 0.43 5.12 -4.89
N ALA A 24 0.23 4.85 -6.18
CA ALA A 24 1.15 5.22 -7.25
C ALA A 24 1.33 6.74 -7.39
N LEU A 25 0.25 7.52 -7.25
CA LEU A 25 0.32 8.99 -7.31
C LEU A 25 1.01 9.58 -6.07
N ILE A 26 0.81 9.01 -4.88
CA ILE A 26 1.56 9.38 -3.66
C ILE A 26 3.04 9.10 -3.86
N LEU A 27 3.41 7.91 -4.33
CA LEU A 27 4.79 7.56 -4.64
C LEU A 27 5.40 8.56 -5.63
N ARG A 28 4.67 8.90 -6.72
CA ARG A 28 5.13 9.88 -7.70
C ARG A 28 5.35 11.25 -7.07
N ALA A 29 4.45 11.73 -6.23
CA ALA A 29 4.58 13.01 -5.54
C ALA A 29 5.81 13.04 -4.61
N LEU A 30 6.08 11.95 -3.89
CA LEU A 30 7.27 11.79 -3.03
C LEU A 30 8.57 11.80 -3.84
N ILE A 31 8.61 11.09 -4.97
CA ILE A 31 9.76 11.06 -5.88
C ILE A 31 10.03 12.44 -6.45
N ASP A 32 9.01 13.14 -6.93
CA ASP A 32 9.12 14.49 -7.49
C ASP A 32 9.62 15.50 -6.46
N ALA A 33 9.29 15.32 -5.19
CA ALA A 33 9.79 16.12 -4.08
C ALA A 33 11.21 15.74 -3.63
N GLY A 34 11.83 14.74 -4.24
CA GLY A 34 13.18 14.29 -3.94
C GLY A 34 13.32 13.46 -2.66
N VAL A 35 12.21 12.92 -2.13
CA VAL A 35 12.25 12.00 -1.00
C VAL A 35 13.06 10.76 -1.38
N LYS A 36 13.97 10.36 -0.50
CA LYS A 36 14.85 9.20 -0.68
C LYS A 36 14.48 8.08 0.27
N SER A 37 14.91 6.86 -0.07
CA SER A 37 14.73 5.68 0.79
C SER A 37 13.23 5.38 1.02
N ILE A 38 12.53 5.07 -0.06
CA ILE A 38 11.11 4.70 -0.07
C ILE A 38 10.99 3.20 -0.32
N LEU A 39 10.29 2.50 0.58
CA LEU A 39 9.82 1.14 0.36
C LEU A 39 8.35 1.20 -0.08
N VAL A 40 8.04 0.55 -1.17
CA VAL A 40 6.68 0.35 -1.64
C VAL A 40 6.31 -1.11 -1.48
N VAL A 41 5.17 -1.39 -0.87
CA VAL A 41 4.69 -2.75 -0.62
C VAL A 41 3.33 -2.92 -1.28
N ASP A 42 3.25 -3.84 -2.23
CA ASP A 42 1.98 -4.33 -2.74
C ASP A 42 1.51 -5.48 -1.86
N ALA A 43 0.58 -5.19 -0.96
CA ALA A 43 -0.01 -6.15 -0.03
C ALA A 43 -1.37 -6.69 -0.51
N ASP A 44 -1.76 -6.39 -1.76
CA ASP A 44 -2.94 -6.97 -2.40
C ASP A 44 -2.53 -8.27 -3.13
N PRO A 45 -3.19 -9.41 -2.86
CA PRO A 45 -2.91 -10.66 -3.58
C PRO A 45 -3.04 -10.56 -5.10
N ASP A 46 -3.83 -9.61 -5.59
CA ASP A 46 -4.00 -9.39 -7.03
C ASP A 46 -2.81 -8.69 -7.68
N SER A 47 -1.92 -8.10 -6.88
CA SER A 47 -0.60 -7.56 -7.28
C SER A 47 -0.67 -6.61 -8.49
N ASN A 48 -1.60 -5.65 -8.44
CA ASN A 48 -1.80 -4.69 -9.53
C ASN A 48 -0.81 -3.51 -9.51
N LEU A 49 -0.15 -3.26 -8.39
CA LEU A 49 0.72 -2.10 -8.23
C LEU A 49 1.95 -2.13 -9.16
N PRO A 50 2.64 -3.28 -9.38
CA PRO A 50 3.73 -3.36 -10.35
C PRO A 50 3.34 -2.89 -11.75
N ASP A 51 2.18 -3.31 -12.25
CA ASP A 51 1.68 -2.93 -13.58
C ASP A 51 1.42 -1.42 -13.65
N VAL A 52 0.78 -0.87 -12.63
CA VAL A 52 0.51 0.59 -12.53
C VAL A 52 1.79 1.40 -12.44
N LEU A 53 2.85 0.87 -11.83
CA LEU A 53 4.16 1.49 -11.75
C LEU A 53 5.04 1.22 -12.99
N GLY A 54 4.63 0.33 -13.89
CA GLY A 54 5.40 -0.10 -15.05
C GLY A 54 6.66 -0.90 -14.67
N VAL A 55 6.61 -1.65 -13.56
CA VAL A 55 7.72 -2.43 -13.02
C VAL A 55 7.48 -3.91 -13.28
N LYS A 56 8.43 -4.57 -13.95
CA LYS A 56 8.37 -6.01 -14.11
C LYS A 56 8.90 -6.70 -12.85
N VAL A 57 8.06 -7.50 -12.22
CA VAL A 57 8.40 -8.35 -11.06
C VAL A 57 8.51 -9.80 -11.53
N GLU A 58 9.62 -10.46 -11.18
CA GLU A 58 9.89 -11.83 -11.59
C GLU A 58 9.31 -12.85 -10.60
N LYS A 59 9.38 -12.53 -9.32
CA LYS A 59 8.88 -13.37 -8.23
C LYS A 59 8.29 -12.53 -7.12
N THR A 60 7.26 -13.06 -6.49
CA THR A 60 6.57 -12.47 -5.34
C THR A 60 6.91 -13.21 -4.05
N VAL A 61 6.50 -12.66 -2.91
CA VAL A 61 6.60 -13.34 -1.61
C VAL A 61 5.81 -14.66 -1.61
N GLY A 62 4.64 -14.66 -2.27
CA GLY A 62 3.82 -15.86 -2.45
C GLY A 62 4.53 -16.96 -3.22
N ASP A 63 5.20 -16.63 -4.33
CA ASP A 63 5.96 -17.60 -5.14
C ASP A 63 7.06 -18.28 -4.31
N VAL A 64 7.81 -17.47 -3.58
CA VAL A 64 8.90 -17.96 -2.72
C VAL A 64 8.38 -18.85 -1.59
N THR A 65 7.23 -18.49 -1.02
CA THR A 65 6.58 -19.28 0.03
C THR A 65 6.09 -20.62 -0.53
N ASN A 66 5.50 -20.62 -1.73
CA ASN A 66 5.08 -21.84 -2.42
C ASN A 66 6.27 -22.76 -2.75
N GLU A 67 7.39 -22.18 -3.24
CA GLU A 67 8.63 -22.93 -3.49
C GLU A 67 9.16 -23.58 -2.21
N LEU A 68 9.18 -22.83 -1.11
CA LEU A 68 9.65 -23.34 0.18
C LEU A 68 8.76 -24.47 0.70
N LYS A 69 7.44 -24.33 0.60
CA LYS A 69 6.49 -25.35 0.99
C LYS A 69 6.72 -26.65 0.20
N ARG A 70 6.85 -26.55 -1.12
CA ARG A 70 7.13 -27.72 -1.98
C ARG A 70 8.45 -28.41 -1.61
N ALA A 71 9.50 -27.64 -1.26
CA ALA A 71 10.79 -28.19 -0.83
C ALA A 71 10.67 -28.90 0.55
N ILE A 72 9.85 -28.37 1.47
CA ILE A 72 9.55 -29.02 2.75
C ILE A 72 8.84 -30.35 2.53
N ASP A 73 7.79 -30.35 1.71
CA ASP A 73 6.97 -31.54 1.46
C ASP A 73 7.80 -32.67 0.80
N LYS A 74 8.81 -32.33 0.03
CA LYS A 74 9.75 -33.26 -0.61
C LYS A 74 10.93 -33.68 0.30
N GLY A 75 11.07 -33.07 1.50
CA GLY A 75 12.19 -33.34 2.38
C GLY A 75 13.55 -32.84 1.87
N GLU A 76 13.55 -31.86 0.97
CA GLU A 76 14.77 -31.31 0.31
C GLU A 76 15.48 -30.24 1.15
N LEU A 77 14.96 -29.91 2.34
CA LEU A 77 15.56 -28.86 3.19
C LEU A 77 16.70 -29.41 4.04
N PRO A 78 17.83 -28.66 4.13
CA PRO A 78 18.90 -29.00 5.06
C PRO A 78 18.39 -28.99 6.51
N PRO A 79 18.70 -30.02 7.33
CA PRO A 79 18.22 -30.11 8.71
C PRO A 79 18.69 -28.98 9.61
N THR A 80 19.73 -28.26 9.21
CA THR A 80 20.42 -27.24 9.99
C THR A 80 19.86 -25.81 9.80
N LEU A 81 18.97 -25.61 8.83
CA LEU A 81 18.41 -24.28 8.55
C LEU A 81 17.02 -24.15 9.15
N SER A 82 16.79 -23.07 9.91
CA SER A 82 15.44 -22.67 10.33
C SER A 82 14.60 -22.34 9.08
N LYS A 83 13.36 -22.90 9.05
CA LYS A 83 12.41 -22.58 7.98
C LYS A 83 12.15 -21.07 7.87
N LYS A 84 12.12 -20.40 9.01
CA LYS A 84 11.92 -18.96 9.14
C LYS A 84 13.08 -18.19 8.49
N ASP A 85 14.32 -18.46 8.89
CA ASP A 85 15.49 -17.76 8.35
C ASP A 85 15.63 -17.95 6.83
N LEU A 86 15.30 -19.15 6.35
CA LEU A 86 15.33 -19.44 4.92
C LEU A 86 14.25 -18.65 4.17
N LEU A 87 13.06 -18.50 4.77
CA LEU A 87 11.97 -17.74 4.16
C LEU A 87 12.28 -16.25 4.16
N GLU A 88 12.76 -15.68 5.27
CA GLU A 88 13.22 -14.30 5.33
C GLU A 88 14.29 -14.03 4.27
N TYR A 89 15.33 -14.85 4.20
CA TYR A 89 16.36 -14.73 3.17
C TYR A 89 15.81 -14.76 1.75
N LYS A 90 14.86 -15.65 1.48
CA LYS A 90 14.22 -15.74 0.15
C LYS A 90 13.35 -14.52 -0.13
N VAL A 91 12.64 -13.97 0.86
CA VAL A 91 11.83 -12.76 0.68
C VAL A 91 12.71 -11.54 0.41
N PHE A 92 13.85 -11.41 1.09
CA PHE A 92 14.82 -10.35 0.74
C PHE A 92 15.30 -10.44 -0.71
N LYS A 93 15.39 -11.64 -1.28
CA LYS A 93 15.79 -11.83 -2.69
C LYS A 93 14.73 -11.43 -3.72
N VAL A 94 13.48 -11.31 -3.33
CA VAL A 94 12.41 -10.85 -4.23
C VAL A 94 12.11 -9.36 -4.09
N LEU A 95 12.81 -8.67 -3.17
CA LEU A 95 12.80 -7.22 -3.13
C LEU A 95 13.37 -6.67 -4.43
N LYS A 96 12.59 -5.88 -5.14
CA LYS A 96 13.00 -5.23 -6.38
C LYS A 96 13.56 -3.86 -6.08
N GLU A 97 14.88 -3.73 -6.15
CA GLU A 97 15.57 -2.45 -5.99
C GLU A 97 15.46 -1.64 -7.29
N LEU A 98 15.02 -0.39 -7.18
CA LEU A 98 14.85 0.56 -8.27
C LEU A 98 15.57 1.89 -7.95
N PRO A 99 15.89 2.74 -8.93
CA PRO A 99 16.69 3.94 -8.69
C PRO A 99 16.10 4.94 -7.69
N THR A 100 14.78 4.94 -7.50
CA THR A 100 14.06 5.94 -6.68
C THR A 100 13.29 5.33 -5.50
N PHE A 101 12.99 4.04 -5.55
CA PHE A 101 12.29 3.30 -4.50
C PHE A 101 12.58 1.80 -4.62
N ASP A 102 12.28 1.04 -3.59
CA ASP A 102 12.29 -0.41 -3.63
C ASP A 102 10.87 -0.94 -3.56
N LEU A 103 10.60 -2.06 -4.24
CA LEU A 103 9.27 -2.66 -4.36
C LEU A 103 9.27 -4.10 -3.84
N LEU A 104 8.35 -4.38 -2.90
CA LEU A 104 8.04 -5.72 -2.41
C LEU A 104 6.61 -6.07 -2.80
N VAL A 105 6.40 -7.24 -3.40
CA VAL A 105 5.09 -7.69 -3.88
C VAL A 105 4.68 -8.97 -3.17
N MET A 106 3.50 -8.95 -2.55
CA MET A 106 2.95 -10.10 -1.84
C MET A 106 2.66 -11.27 -2.77
N GLY A 107 1.89 -11.06 -3.83
CA GLY A 107 1.45 -12.12 -4.72
C GLY A 107 0.45 -13.11 -4.12
N ARG A 108 0.07 -14.10 -4.91
CA ARG A 108 -0.87 -15.15 -4.51
C ARG A 108 -0.14 -16.38 -3.98
N THR A 109 -0.79 -17.07 -3.05
CA THR A 109 -0.33 -18.37 -2.55
C THR A 109 -1.26 -19.49 -2.94
N GLU A 110 -0.71 -20.70 -3.13
CA GLU A 110 -1.46 -21.89 -3.47
C GLU A 110 -1.90 -22.65 -2.22
N GLY A 111 -3.16 -23.09 -2.17
CA GLY A 111 -3.72 -24.00 -1.16
C GLY A 111 -4.39 -23.33 0.05
N GLU A 112 -5.25 -24.08 0.73
CA GLU A 112 -5.96 -23.64 1.94
C GLU A 112 -5.00 -23.37 3.10
N GLY A 113 -5.21 -22.27 3.84
CA GLY A 113 -4.38 -21.87 5.00
C GLY A 113 -3.06 -21.17 4.66
N CYS A 114 -2.66 -21.07 3.37
CA CYS A 114 -1.39 -20.45 2.98
C CYS A 114 -1.38 -18.92 3.15
N TYR A 115 -2.54 -18.28 3.09
CA TYR A 115 -2.65 -16.82 3.29
C TYR A 115 -2.15 -16.36 4.66
N CYS A 116 -2.46 -17.10 5.73
CA CYS A 116 -2.01 -16.73 7.07
C CYS A 116 -0.49 -16.72 7.17
N MET A 117 0.17 -17.76 6.63
CA MET A 117 1.64 -17.88 6.71
C MET A 117 2.33 -16.78 5.87
N VAL A 118 1.80 -16.46 4.67
CA VAL A 118 2.38 -15.39 3.84
C VAL A 118 2.17 -14.03 4.47
N ASN A 119 0.99 -13.80 5.03
CA ASN A 119 0.73 -12.55 5.74
C ASN A 119 1.65 -12.38 6.96
N ASP A 120 1.88 -13.46 7.72
CA ASP A 120 2.79 -13.41 8.87
C ASP A 120 4.22 -13.07 8.43
N VAL A 121 4.69 -13.73 7.36
CA VAL A 121 6.02 -13.49 6.79
C VAL A 121 6.12 -12.10 6.18
N LEU A 122 5.15 -11.69 5.38
CA LEU A 122 5.13 -10.35 4.80
C LEU A 122 5.17 -9.29 5.90
N THR A 123 4.35 -9.47 6.95
CA THR A 123 4.33 -8.56 8.10
C THR A 123 5.71 -8.45 8.76
N GLU A 124 6.34 -9.58 9.07
CA GLU A 124 7.65 -9.62 9.74
C GLU A 124 8.76 -9.01 8.87
N VAL A 125 8.75 -9.31 7.56
CA VAL A 125 9.72 -8.73 6.62
C VAL A 125 9.49 -7.24 6.44
N VAL A 126 8.24 -6.79 6.30
CA VAL A 126 7.92 -5.36 6.20
C VAL A 126 8.32 -4.62 7.48
N ASP A 127 8.11 -5.21 8.66
CA ASP A 127 8.56 -4.62 9.93
C ASP A 127 10.08 -4.50 10.01
N THR A 128 10.80 -5.48 9.50
CA THR A 128 12.27 -5.46 9.43
C THR A 128 12.77 -4.43 8.42
N LEU A 129 12.22 -4.43 7.21
CA LEU A 129 12.61 -3.52 6.13
C LEU A 129 12.26 -2.07 6.47
N SER A 130 11.06 -1.80 6.96
CA SER A 130 10.58 -0.44 7.26
C SER A 130 11.50 0.31 8.23
N LYS A 131 12.29 -0.42 9.03
CA LYS A 131 13.33 0.17 9.91
C LYS A 131 14.49 0.80 9.14
N ASN A 132 14.62 0.53 7.84
CA ASN A 132 15.73 1.02 7.00
C ASN A 132 15.27 2.08 5.98
N TYR A 133 13.96 2.31 5.84
CA TYR A 133 13.41 3.28 4.92
C TYR A 133 12.88 4.51 5.63
N ALA A 134 12.93 5.67 4.96
CA ALA A 134 12.32 6.90 5.47
C ALA A 134 10.80 6.82 5.41
N ILE A 135 10.27 6.29 4.30
CA ILE A 135 8.84 6.08 4.10
C ILE A 135 8.60 4.64 3.62
N THR A 136 7.65 3.96 4.25
CA THR A 136 7.09 2.70 3.76
C THR A 136 5.64 2.96 3.33
N LEU A 137 5.34 2.81 2.04
CA LEU A 137 4.01 2.99 1.45
C LEU A 137 3.43 1.62 1.09
N MET A 138 2.28 1.28 1.67
CA MET A 138 1.62 0.00 1.47
C MET A 138 0.31 0.17 0.71
N ASP A 139 0.17 -0.48 -0.44
CA ASP A 139 -1.12 -0.65 -1.13
C ASP A 139 -1.79 -1.92 -0.60
N MET A 140 -2.97 -1.77 -0.02
CA MET A 140 -3.64 -2.85 0.70
C MET A 140 -4.94 -3.25 0.03
N GLU A 141 -5.37 -4.47 0.27
CA GLU A 141 -6.73 -4.91 -0.03
C GLU A 141 -7.79 -4.13 0.79
N ALA A 142 -9.05 -4.49 0.65
CA ALA A 142 -10.17 -3.83 1.35
C ALA A 142 -10.16 -3.98 2.88
N GLY A 143 -9.34 -4.88 3.42
CA GLY A 143 -9.23 -5.18 4.85
C GLY A 143 -7.95 -4.63 5.50
N LEU A 144 -7.84 -4.84 6.81
CA LEU A 144 -6.65 -4.51 7.61
C LEU A 144 -5.95 -5.78 8.13
N GLU A 145 -6.26 -6.94 7.57
CA GLU A 145 -5.80 -8.25 8.05
C GLU A 145 -4.28 -8.35 8.03
N HIS A 146 -3.65 -7.75 7.03
CA HIS A 146 -2.19 -7.70 6.88
C HIS A 146 -1.51 -6.80 7.92
N LEU A 147 -2.26 -5.92 8.58
CA LEU A 147 -1.75 -5.04 9.62
C LEU A 147 -1.98 -5.62 11.02
N SER A 148 -3.06 -6.41 11.23
CA SER A 148 -3.53 -6.86 12.55
C SER A 148 -2.55 -7.75 13.31
N ARG A 149 -1.49 -8.25 12.66
CA ARG A 149 -0.50 -9.16 13.24
C ARG A 149 0.88 -8.52 13.44
N ARG A 150 0.99 -7.21 13.25
CA ARG A 150 2.23 -6.49 13.51
C ARG A 150 2.51 -6.48 15.02
N THR A 151 3.69 -6.96 15.40
CA THR A 151 4.07 -7.11 16.82
C THR A 151 4.74 -5.88 17.39
N ASP A 152 5.44 -5.06 16.56
CA ASP A 152 6.37 -4.04 17.07
C ASP A 152 6.23 -2.64 16.44
N ARG A 153 5.42 -2.44 15.42
CA ARG A 153 5.27 -1.11 14.77
C ARG A 153 3.84 -0.79 14.40
N ASP A 154 3.45 0.39 14.83
CA ASP A 154 2.20 1.03 14.43
C ASP A 154 2.29 1.51 12.97
N VAL A 155 1.15 1.61 12.32
CA VAL A 155 1.01 2.32 11.04
C VAL A 155 0.79 3.78 11.36
N ASP A 156 1.69 4.65 10.92
CA ASP A 156 1.57 6.07 11.26
C ASP A 156 0.34 6.69 10.59
N TYR A 157 0.15 6.44 9.30
CA TYR A 157 -0.98 7.01 8.55
C TYR A 157 -1.78 5.92 7.84
N LEU A 158 -3.09 5.90 8.08
CA LEU A 158 -4.04 5.11 7.30
C LEU A 158 -4.79 6.04 6.36
N ILE A 159 -4.68 5.82 5.06
CA ILE A 159 -5.41 6.54 4.03
C ILE A 159 -6.54 5.64 3.53
N ILE A 160 -7.78 6.03 3.81
CA ILE A 160 -8.98 5.32 3.36
C ILE A 160 -9.43 5.98 2.04
N VAL A 161 -9.41 5.21 0.94
CA VAL A 161 -9.84 5.68 -0.37
C VAL A 161 -11.29 5.26 -0.62
N THR A 162 -12.14 6.22 -0.95
CA THR A 162 -13.54 6.01 -1.29
C THR A 162 -13.88 6.60 -2.66
N ASP A 163 -14.93 6.08 -3.29
CA ASP A 163 -15.63 6.71 -4.41
C ASP A 163 -16.90 7.41 -3.90
N PRO A 164 -17.61 8.23 -4.71
CA PRO A 164 -18.82 8.94 -4.29
C PRO A 164 -20.06 8.04 -4.17
N SER A 165 -19.88 6.72 -4.10
CA SER A 165 -20.99 5.78 -3.92
C SER A 165 -21.31 5.55 -2.44
N LYS A 166 -22.58 5.26 -2.15
CA LYS A 166 -23.02 4.83 -0.82
C LYS A 166 -22.19 3.65 -0.29
N MET A 167 -21.87 2.69 -1.16
CA MET A 167 -21.08 1.51 -0.80
C MET A 167 -19.62 1.87 -0.48
N GLY A 168 -19.04 2.85 -1.19
CA GLY A 168 -17.71 3.37 -0.90
C GLY A 168 -17.63 3.93 0.52
N PHE A 169 -18.55 4.80 0.88
CA PHE A 169 -18.62 5.40 2.21
C PHE A 169 -18.91 4.37 3.31
N GLN A 170 -19.82 3.42 3.08
CA GLN A 170 -20.07 2.34 4.04
C GLN A 170 -18.82 1.50 4.30
N THR A 171 -18.03 1.23 3.26
CA THR A 171 -16.76 0.50 3.41
C THR A 171 -15.73 1.35 4.17
N ALA A 172 -15.64 2.65 3.89
CA ALA A 172 -14.76 3.54 4.64
C ALA A 172 -15.11 3.54 6.15
N SER A 173 -16.41 3.60 6.49
CA SER A 173 -16.87 3.49 7.87
C SER A 173 -16.49 2.14 8.52
N ARG A 174 -16.62 1.03 7.79
CA ARG A 174 -16.20 -0.30 8.28
C ARG A 174 -14.70 -0.38 8.51
N ILE A 175 -13.88 0.13 7.59
CA ILE A 175 -12.42 0.18 7.75
C ILE A 175 -12.04 1.00 8.98
N LYS A 176 -12.68 2.16 9.19
CA LYS A 176 -12.44 2.98 10.38
C LYS A 176 -12.80 2.22 11.67
N LYS A 177 -13.92 1.49 11.67
CA LYS A 177 -14.32 0.66 12.82
C LYS A 177 -13.29 -0.45 13.08
N LEU A 178 -12.89 -1.19 12.04
CA LEU A 178 -11.86 -2.22 12.13
C LEU A 178 -10.53 -1.66 12.63
N ALA A 179 -10.13 -0.46 12.19
CA ALA A 179 -8.93 0.22 12.69
C ALA A 179 -8.96 0.48 14.21
N GLY A 180 -10.15 0.65 14.79
CA GLY A 180 -10.31 0.75 16.24
C GLY A 180 -10.35 -0.59 16.98
N GLU A 181 -10.62 -1.69 16.27
CA GLU A 181 -10.71 -3.05 16.84
C GLU A 181 -9.37 -3.81 16.78
N VAL A 182 -8.53 -3.49 15.80
CA VAL A 182 -7.17 -4.07 15.70
C VAL A 182 -6.25 -3.40 16.72
N HIS A 183 -5.34 -4.18 17.32
CA HIS A 183 -4.37 -3.69 18.30
C HIS A 183 -3.22 -2.90 17.65
N ILE A 184 -3.54 -2.05 16.66
CA ILE A 184 -2.59 -1.21 15.94
C ILE A 184 -2.94 0.24 16.25
N GLN A 185 -1.92 1.03 16.60
CA GLN A 185 -2.10 2.46 16.77
C GLN A 185 -1.86 3.17 15.44
N PHE A 186 -2.80 4.02 15.04
CA PHE A 186 -2.66 4.92 13.93
C PHE A 186 -2.48 6.34 14.47
N LYS A 187 -1.40 7.03 14.08
CA LYS A 187 -1.20 8.44 14.45
C LYS A 187 -2.30 9.31 13.83
N ARG A 188 -2.62 9.05 12.56
CA ARG A 188 -3.67 9.77 11.82
C ARG A 188 -4.40 8.84 10.85
N ILE A 189 -5.70 9.06 10.70
CA ILE A 189 -6.53 8.35 9.72
C ILE A 189 -7.17 9.37 8.80
N PHE A 190 -6.93 9.20 7.51
CA PHE A 190 -7.37 10.11 6.47
C PHE A 190 -8.43 9.51 5.57
N LEU A 191 -9.31 10.36 5.02
CA LEU A 191 -10.24 9.99 3.97
C LEU A 191 -9.89 10.75 2.67
N VAL A 192 -9.74 9.99 1.58
CA VAL A 192 -9.51 10.50 0.22
C VAL A 192 -10.68 10.08 -0.65
N GLY A 193 -11.31 11.05 -1.31
CA GLY A 193 -12.29 10.81 -2.36
C GLY A 193 -11.61 10.65 -3.70
N ASN A 194 -11.81 9.54 -4.40
CA ASN A 194 -11.30 9.33 -5.75
C ASN A 194 -12.46 9.27 -6.75
N LYS A 195 -12.24 9.76 -7.97
CA LYS A 195 -13.26 9.85 -9.03
C LYS A 195 -14.46 10.74 -8.66
N PHE A 196 -14.24 11.71 -7.82
CA PHE A 196 -15.25 12.70 -7.47
C PHE A 196 -15.36 13.79 -8.52
N PHE A 197 -16.58 14.30 -8.72
CA PHE A 197 -16.77 15.58 -9.39
C PHE A 197 -16.56 16.71 -8.38
N PRO A 198 -16.12 17.92 -8.83
CA PRO A 198 -15.85 19.04 -7.94
C PRO A 198 -17.03 19.39 -7.01
N GLN A 199 -18.27 19.23 -7.49
CA GLN A 199 -19.51 19.52 -6.74
C GLN A 199 -19.76 18.54 -5.59
N GLN A 200 -19.03 17.43 -5.52
CA GLN A 200 -19.22 16.39 -4.52
C GLN A 200 -18.19 16.49 -3.37
N GLU A 201 -17.30 17.47 -3.39
CA GLU A 201 -16.26 17.60 -2.38
C GLU A 201 -16.86 17.79 -0.97
N GLU A 202 -17.91 18.60 -0.81
CA GLU A 202 -18.62 18.79 0.46
C GLU A 202 -19.15 17.48 1.04
N LEU A 203 -19.56 16.54 0.17
CA LEU A 203 -20.02 15.24 0.60
C LEU A 203 -18.90 14.44 1.28
N LEU A 204 -17.66 14.52 0.78
CA LEU A 204 -16.50 13.87 1.40
C LEU A 204 -16.25 14.43 2.80
N TYR A 205 -16.25 15.75 2.93
CA TYR A 205 -15.99 16.42 4.22
C TYR A 205 -17.05 16.05 5.27
N LYS A 206 -18.33 16.11 4.88
CA LYS A 206 -19.43 15.69 5.76
C LYS A 206 -19.25 14.23 6.25
N TYR A 207 -18.94 13.32 5.33
CA TYR A 207 -18.73 11.91 5.67
C TYR A 207 -17.50 11.69 6.55
N ALA A 208 -16.41 12.40 6.30
CA ALA A 208 -15.22 12.35 7.14
C ALA A 208 -15.52 12.76 8.58
N GLU A 209 -16.31 13.81 8.74
CA GLU A 209 -16.79 14.26 10.06
C GLU A 209 -17.66 13.20 10.74
N GLU A 210 -18.64 12.63 10.02
CA GLU A 210 -19.54 11.58 10.55
C GLU A 210 -18.79 10.36 11.07
N ILE A 211 -17.72 9.93 10.41
CA ILE A 211 -16.94 8.75 10.82
C ILE A 211 -15.70 9.06 11.66
N GLY A 212 -15.45 10.34 11.93
CA GLY A 212 -14.35 10.81 12.80
C GLY A 212 -12.96 10.53 12.20
N VAL A 213 -12.74 10.93 10.93
CA VAL A 213 -11.45 10.87 10.24
C VAL A 213 -11.12 12.21 9.59
N GLU A 214 -9.85 12.43 9.24
CA GLU A 214 -9.41 13.67 8.64
C GLU A 214 -9.62 13.65 7.10
N PRO A 215 -10.38 14.58 6.50
CA PRO A 215 -10.49 14.65 5.05
C PRO A 215 -9.22 15.26 4.44
N LEU A 216 -8.59 14.56 3.49
CA LEU A 216 -7.46 15.12 2.72
C LEU A 216 -7.93 15.91 1.51
N GLY A 217 -9.05 15.50 0.90
CA GLY A 217 -9.63 16.12 -0.27
C GLY A 217 -10.03 15.09 -1.33
N VAL A 218 -10.36 15.59 -2.52
CA VAL A 218 -10.83 14.77 -3.64
C VAL A 218 -9.80 14.74 -4.77
N VAL A 219 -9.66 13.57 -5.38
CA VAL A 219 -8.91 13.38 -6.61
C VAL A 219 -9.91 13.35 -7.75
N PRO A 220 -9.87 14.31 -8.67
CA PRO A 220 -10.80 14.39 -9.78
C PRO A 220 -10.58 13.23 -10.77
N TYR A 221 -11.60 12.95 -11.58
CA TYR A 221 -11.41 12.13 -12.76
C TYR A 221 -10.37 12.79 -13.67
N ASP A 222 -9.41 11.99 -14.14
CA ASP A 222 -8.32 12.43 -14.99
C ASP A 222 -8.20 11.50 -16.19
N GLU A 223 -8.37 12.06 -17.39
CA GLU A 223 -8.30 11.32 -18.65
C GLU A 223 -6.88 10.74 -18.89
N ASN A 224 -5.83 11.37 -18.41
CA ASN A 224 -4.49 10.82 -18.50
C ASN A 224 -4.34 9.57 -17.65
N VAL A 225 -4.85 9.59 -16.41
CA VAL A 225 -4.85 8.40 -15.54
C VAL A 225 -5.64 7.27 -16.18
N PHE A 226 -6.82 7.57 -16.75
CA PHE A 226 -7.62 6.57 -17.45
C PHE A 226 -6.87 5.97 -18.65
N ARG A 227 -6.32 6.82 -19.52
CA ARG A 227 -5.58 6.40 -20.70
C ARG A 227 -4.34 5.57 -20.34
N TYR A 228 -3.53 6.00 -19.37
CA TYR A 228 -2.33 5.29 -18.95
C TYR A 228 -2.65 3.91 -18.38
N ASN A 229 -3.71 3.79 -17.59
CA ASN A 229 -4.17 2.48 -17.11
C ASN A 229 -4.66 1.59 -18.26
N LEU A 230 -5.36 2.14 -19.26
CA LEU A 230 -5.83 1.39 -20.42
C LEU A 230 -4.67 0.89 -21.30
N GLU A 231 -3.64 1.71 -21.48
CA GLU A 231 -2.47 1.42 -22.30
C GLU A 231 -1.40 0.61 -21.56
N GLY A 232 -1.54 0.39 -20.25
CA GLY A 232 -0.48 -0.21 -19.42
C GLY A 232 0.75 0.68 -19.28
N THR A 233 0.58 1.99 -19.42
CA THR A 233 1.65 2.97 -19.25
C THR A 233 1.81 3.33 -17.78
N SER A 234 3.05 3.42 -17.31
CA SER A 234 3.34 3.74 -15.91
C SER A 234 2.77 5.09 -15.45
N LEU A 235 2.02 5.11 -14.36
CA LEU A 235 1.55 6.36 -13.74
C LEU A 235 2.68 7.24 -13.20
N LEU A 236 3.89 6.68 -13.02
CA LEU A 236 5.08 7.48 -12.70
C LEU A 236 5.51 8.40 -13.83
N SER A 237 5.02 8.18 -15.05
CA SER A 237 5.30 9.04 -16.22
C SER A 237 4.18 10.03 -16.55
N LEU A 238 3.16 10.15 -15.68
CA LEU A 238 2.10 11.16 -15.87
C LEU A 238 2.66 12.57 -16.02
N PRO A 239 2.05 13.41 -16.87
CA PRO A 239 2.39 14.83 -16.95
C PRO A 239 2.30 15.49 -15.57
N SER A 240 3.20 16.42 -15.29
CA SER A 240 3.27 17.08 -13.98
C SER A 240 2.07 17.98 -13.68
N ASP A 241 1.31 18.36 -14.69
CA ASP A 241 0.07 19.14 -14.66
C ASP A 241 -1.20 18.26 -14.67
N SER A 242 -1.06 16.93 -14.59
CA SER A 242 -2.19 16.01 -14.43
C SER A 242 -3.03 16.41 -13.21
N PRO A 243 -4.35 16.65 -13.37
CA PRO A 243 -5.20 17.11 -12.28
C PRO A 243 -5.20 16.15 -11.07
N ALA A 244 -5.17 14.83 -11.31
CA ALA A 244 -5.10 13.85 -10.25
C ALA A 244 -3.77 13.90 -9.49
N LEU A 245 -2.64 14.03 -10.21
CA LEU A 245 -1.33 14.17 -9.58
C LEU A 245 -1.21 15.48 -8.79
N MET A 246 -1.71 16.58 -9.32
CA MET A 246 -1.73 17.85 -8.60
C MET A 246 -2.53 17.78 -7.30
N ALA A 247 -3.73 17.16 -7.33
CA ALA A 247 -4.54 16.97 -6.13
C ALA A 247 -3.80 16.12 -5.09
N VAL A 248 -3.16 15.02 -5.50
CA VAL A 248 -2.41 14.14 -4.58
C VAL A 248 -1.17 14.85 -4.02
N ARG A 249 -0.46 15.69 -4.80
CA ARG A 249 0.65 16.50 -4.27
C ARG A 249 0.21 17.43 -3.12
N GLU A 250 -0.94 18.08 -3.26
CA GLU A 250 -1.47 18.91 -2.18
C GLU A 250 -1.86 18.07 -0.94
N MET A 251 -2.37 16.85 -1.14
CA MET A 251 -2.64 15.91 -0.03
C MET A 251 -1.34 15.51 0.68
N VAL A 252 -0.29 15.18 -0.07
CA VAL A 252 1.03 14.79 0.48
C VAL A 252 1.64 15.95 1.29
N LYS A 253 1.47 17.21 0.84
CA LYS A 253 1.84 18.41 1.63
C LYS A 253 1.03 18.55 2.91
N LYS A 254 -0.30 18.37 2.86
CA LYS A 254 -1.18 18.42 4.05
C LYS A 254 -0.82 17.35 5.08
N MET A 255 -0.31 16.20 4.63
CA MET A 255 0.21 15.17 5.52
C MET A 255 1.57 15.51 6.13
N GLY A 256 2.27 16.54 5.64
CA GLY A 256 3.61 16.94 6.10
C GLY A 256 4.72 16.02 5.60
N LEU A 257 4.54 15.38 4.44
CA LEU A 257 5.52 14.46 3.86
C LEU A 257 6.50 15.15 2.91
N ILE A 258 6.11 16.29 2.41
CA ILE A 258 6.91 17.17 1.51
C ILE A 258 6.65 18.63 1.84
#